data_a1eb8d217a3d4bfa15404a687c3eacd4
#
_entry.id   a1eb8d217a3d4bfa15404a687c3eacd4
#
_cell.length_a   1.000
_cell.length_b   1.000
_cell.length_c   1.000
_cell.angle_alpha   90.00
_cell.angle_beta   90.00
_cell.angle_gamma   90.00
#
_symmetry.space_group_name_H-M   'P 1'
#
loop_
_entity.id
_entity.type
_entity.pdbx_description
1 polymer ?
#
loop_
_entity_poly.entity_id
_entity_poly.type
_entity_poly.pdbx_seq_one_letter_code
_entity_poly.pdbx_strand_id
1 'polypeptide(L)'
;MKKKKILVTAALLYVNGLPHLGHVVGCWLPGDVFTRYHKTNGDDVVYVSGTDDHGTTSYISAKDAGLAISDYIKFMNNKMKEYAKILSIDFDIFSGTNTQIHRDITTDFFNEIYKNGYTTEKESSMLFCEHDKIALADRFVYGVCPYCGYDKAYGDQCDNCGKTYELDELKNPKCSFCGHDAIKKNTKHIYICLDKLQKPLQEWVESKKDVWRPHVYSMTNKWFKEGLQPRCITRDIPWGIKVPLKGYEDKVFYVWFDAPIGYISITKELGGDEMLKDRWQNDECEIYNFIGKDNIDFHAVFFPSMELACKKYNLATNVVGFNFLNFEGQKFSKSKRIGIFCNTLEKNNVDIDALRAYLVSIFPENKDSDFTYEGFKLNTNAELVGKYGNFFNRTINMINKNFAGELGIDFNDIKNDLDENDKEMVEAIETCPKAIGECFEKTEFRAAYKEIMRFASIGNTYLEKTAPWTLIKNGDIEKAKKVLYLCLNMAKSLAIVASPIMPNKTKEIWSEQLNFAGSPADANNWEEASKIDIKKSHKINLPKPLFARLDDETIEHYKEVLSVPFDIKEELK
;
A
#
# COMPACT_ATOMS: atom_id res chain seq x y z
N MET A 1 1.60 19.16 -19.05
CA MET A 1 1.27 19.64 -17.68
C MET A 1 2.57 19.89 -16.90
N LYS A 2 2.57 20.74 -15.83
CA LYS A 2 3.74 20.88 -14.95
C LYS A 2 3.92 19.51 -14.24
N LYS A 3 5.12 18.94 -14.27
CA LYS A 3 5.43 17.70 -13.56
C LYS A 3 5.21 17.91 -12.06
N LYS A 4 4.47 17.01 -11.42
CA LYS A 4 4.27 17.04 -9.98
C LYS A 4 5.48 16.48 -9.25
N LYS A 5 5.71 16.96 -8.05
CA LYS A 5 6.66 16.39 -7.10
C LYS A 5 5.88 15.71 -6.00
N ILE A 6 6.09 14.41 -5.80
CA ILE A 6 5.25 13.60 -4.93
C ILE A 6 6.11 12.74 -4.00
N LEU A 7 5.76 12.73 -2.73
CA LEU A 7 6.22 11.74 -1.77
C LEU A 7 5.05 10.81 -1.41
N VAL A 8 5.24 9.53 -1.63
CA VAL A 8 4.30 8.47 -1.25
C VAL A 8 4.87 7.71 -0.06
N THR A 9 4.08 7.57 0.99
CA THR A 9 4.42 6.73 2.14
C THR A 9 3.40 5.60 2.28
N ALA A 10 3.85 4.40 2.62
CA ALA A 10 2.97 3.32 3.08
C ALA A 10 3.21 3.04 4.56
N ALA A 11 2.15 2.74 5.30
CA ALA A 11 2.23 2.47 6.74
C ALA A 11 3.37 1.50 7.07
N LEU A 12 4.18 1.85 8.08
CA LEU A 12 5.21 0.98 8.61
C LEU A 12 4.56 -0.21 9.31
N LEU A 13 5.01 -1.42 8.99
CA LEU A 13 4.45 -2.63 9.57
C LEU A 13 5.28 -3.10 10.76
N TYR A 14 4.59 -3.51 11.84
CA TYR A 14 5.26 -4.13 12.99
C TYR A 14 5.97 -5.43 12.61
N VAL A 15 7.16 -5.64 13.16
CA VAL A 15 7.95 -6.86 12.95
C VAL A 15 7.47 -8.07 13.78
N ASN A 16 6.21 -8.12 14.17
CA ASN A 16 5.61 -9.23 14.93
C ASN A 16 5.17 -10.42 14.07
N GLY A 17 5.58 -10.45 12.81
CA GLY A 17 5.30 -11.49 11.82
C GLY A 17 5.14 -10.89 10.44
N LEU A 18 5.13 -11.76 9.42
CA LEU A 18 5.05 -11.31 8.04
C LEU A 18 3.66 -10.80 7.66
N PRO A 19 3.58 -9.91 6.66
CA PRO A 19 2.31 -9.37 6.20
C PRO A 19 1.44 -10.46 5.55
N HIS A 20 0.14 -10.34 5.73
CA HIS A 20 -0.88 -11.03 4.95
C HIS A 20 -1.51 -10.04 3.95
N LEU A 21 -2.34 -10.53 3.03
CA LEU A 21 -2.95 -9.68 1.99
C LEU A 21 -3.73 -8.48 2.55
N GLY A 22 -4.29 -8.57 3.76
CA GLY A 22 -4.95 -7.44 4.40
C GLY A 22 -4.02 -6.24 4.65
N HIS A 23 -2.75 -6.48 5.05
CA HIS A 23 -1.74 -5.42 5.18
C HIS A 23 -1.35 -4.88 3.80
N VAL A 24 -1.14 -5.77 2.83
CA VAL A 24 -0.76 -5.40 1.46
C VAL A 24 -1.79 -4.47 0.83
N VAL A 25 -3.07 -4.81 0.94
CA VAL A 25 -4.19 -4.02 0.41
C VAL A 25 -4.43 -2.73 1.21
N GLY A 26 -4.12 -2.75 2.52
CA GLY A 26 -4.30 -1.60 3.38
C GLY A 26 -3.33 -0.44 3.09
N CYS A 27 -2.11 -0.74 2.61
CA CYS A 27 -1.10 0.32 2.43
C CYS A 27 -0.12 0.08 1.27
N TRP A 28 0.47 -1.11 1.12
CA TRP A 28 1.57 -1.31 0.18
C TRP A 28 1.12 -1.29 -1.29
N LEU A 29 0.14 -2.11 -1.65
CA LEU A 29 -0.29 -2.23 -3.04
C LEU A 29 -0.94 -0.95 -3.60
N PRO A 30 -1.83 -0.25 -2.87
CA PRO A 30 -2.38 1.00 -3.40
C PRO A 30 -1.33 2.11 -3.54
N GLY A 31 -0.34 2.18 -2.63
CA GLY A 31 0.79 3.10 -2.77
C GLY A 31 1.65 2.79 -3.99
N ASP A 32 1.92 1.50 -4.27
CA ASP A 32 2.65 1.05 -5.46
C ASP A 32 1.90 1.39 -6.76
N VAL A 33 0.60 1.09 -6.82
CA VAL A 33 -0.22 1.41 -8.00
C VAL A 33 -0.25 2.91 -8.27
N PHE A 34 -0.42 3.73 -7.23
CA PHE A 34 -0.38 5.19 -7.34
C PHE A 34 0.98 5.69 -7.83
N THR A 35 2.05 5.19 -7.24
CA THR A 35 3.43 5.55 -7.61
C THR A 35 3.73 5.19 -9.05
N ARG A 36 3.36 3.98 -9.50
CA ARG A 36 3.58 3.53 -10.89
C ARG A 36 2.85 4.39 -11.88
N TYR A 37 1.59 4.75 -11.61
CA TYR A 37 0.84 5.67 -12.46
C TYR A 37 1.57 7.01 -12.61
N HIS A 38 1.95 7.65 -11.51
CA HIS A 38 2.61 8.94 -11.54
C HIS A 38 4.01 8.89 -12.19
N LYS A 39 4.79 7.83 -11.95
CA LYS A 39 6.06 7.62 -12.65
C LYS A 39 5.83 7.48 -14.17
N THR A 40 4.83 6.71 -14.61
CA THR A 40 4.47 6.58 -16.03
C THR A 40 3.97 7.89 -16.64
N ASN A 41 3.28 8.72 -15.86
CA ASN A 41 2.87 10.08 -16.24
C ASN A 41 4.05 11.07 -16.32
N GLY A 42 5.24 10.67 -15.84
CA GLY A 42 6.46 11.46 -15.85
C GLY A 42 6.62 12.42 -14.67
N ASP A 43 5.86 12.23 -13.61
CA ASP A 43 5.98 12.98 -12.36
C ASP A 43 7.24 12.54 -11.58
N ASP A 44 7.76 13.42 -10.74
CA ASP A 44 8.90 13.16 -9.86
C ASP A 44 8.37 12.54 -8.54
N VAL A 45 8.37 11.21 -8.45
CA VAL A 45 7.74 10.47 -7.36
C VAL A 45 8.76 9.64 -6.60
N VAL A 46 8.68 9.70 -5.27
CA VAL A 46 9.44 8.84 -4.35
C VAL A 46 8.46 8.05 -3.49
N TYR A 47 8.66 6.73 -3.38
CA TYR A 47 7.85 5.82 -2.60
C TYR A 47 8.67 5.19 -1.47
N VAL A 48 8.29 5.49 -0.22
CA VAL A 48 9.01 5.02 0.97
C VAL A 48 8.12 4.20 1.88
N SER A 49 8.69 3.18 2.49
CA SER A 49 8.07 2.41 3.58
C SER A 49 9.16 1.70 4.39
N GLY A 50 8.75 0.91 5.36
CA GLY A 50 9.67 0.16 6.20
C GLY A 50 8.96 -0.61 7.31
N THR A 51 9.74 -0.96 8.32
CA THR A 51 9.26 -1.65 9.52
C THR A 51 9.22 -0.71 10.72
N ASP A 52 8.18 -0.90 11.54
CA ASP A 52 8.10 -0.34 12.89
C ASP A 52 8.79 -1.32 13.84
N ASP A 53 10.01 -0.96 14.26
CA ASP A 53 10.94 -1.85 14.94
C ASP A 53 10.87 -1.76 16.46
N HIS A 54 10.27 -0.71 17.02
CA HIS A 54 10.25 -0.44 18.45
C HIS A 54 8.97 -0.96 19.13
N GLY A 55 8.94 -0.83 20.45
CA GLY A 55 7.79 -1.20 21.28
C GLY A 55 7.82 -2.63 21.82
N THR A 56 6.81 -2.94 22.62
CA THR A 56 6.70 -4.19 23.38
C THR A 56 6.49 -5.41 22.48
N THR A 57 5.76 -5.24 21.39
CA THR A 57 5.41 -6.33 20.47
C THR A 57 6.64 -6.94 19.80
N SER A 58 7.53 -6.09 19.28
CA SER A 58 8.80 -6.51 18.66
C SER A 58 9.72 -7.21 19.67
N TYR A 59 9.79 -6.67 20.90
CA TYR A 59 10.59 -7.26 21.97
C TYR A 59 10.10 -8.65 22.36
N ILE A 60 8.79 -8.85 22.53
CA ILE A 60 8.21 -10.16 22.84
C ILE A 60 8.47 -11.14 21.70
N SER A 61 8.23 -10.74 20.46
CA SER A 61 8.43 -11.62 19.29
C SER A 61 9.88 -12.07 19.13
N ALA A 62 10.86 -11.19 19.40
CA ALA A 62 12.28 -11.54 19.40
C ALA A 62 12.61 -12.57 20.49
N LYS A 63 12.09 -12.37 21.70
CA LYS A 63 12.26 -13.29 22.83
C LYS A 63 11.66 -14.67 22.55
N ASP A 64 10.45 -14.70 21.97
CA ASP A 64 9.78 -15.95 21.58
C ASP A 64 10.52 -16.72 20.47
N ALA A 65 11.19 -15.98 19.57
CA ALA A 65 12.04 -16.53 18.52
C ALA A 65 13.41 -17.01 19.06
N GLY A 66 13.79 -16.62 20.29
CA GLY A 66 15.09 -16.93 20.90
C GLY A 66 16.26 -16.16 20.27
N LEU A 67 15.99 -14.97 19.69
CA LEU A 67 16.97 -14.12 19.04
C LEU A 67 17.23 -12.84 19.84
N ALA A 68 18.44 -12.26 19.66
CA ALA A 68 18.66 -10.87 20.05
C ALA A 68 17.74 -9.96 19.23
N ILE A 69 17.19 -8.90 19.85
CA ILE A 69 16.17 -8.08 19.20
C ILE A 69 16.65 -7.41 17.93
N SER A 70 17.92 -6.98 17.87
CA SER A 70 18.53 -6.40 16.67
C SER A 70 18.59 -7.39 15.50
N ASP A 71 18.90 -8.65 15.79
CA ASP A 71 19.01 -9.70 14.78
C ASP A 71 17.63 -10.11 14.26
N TYR A 72 16.67 -10.22 15.19
CA TYR A 72 15.27 -10.48 14.85
C TYR A 72 14.70 -9.39 13.91
N ILE A 73 14.88 -8.13 14.25
CA ILE A 73 14.42 -6.99 13.44
C ILE A 73 15.04 -7.04 12.05
N LYS A 74 16.36 -7.19 11.97
CA LYS A 74 17.08 -7.27 10.70
C LYS A 74 16.57 -8.41 9.84
N PHE A 75 16.35 -9.60 10.44
CA PHE A 75 15.80 -10.76 9.76
C PHE A 75 14.40 -10.47 9.19
N MET A 76 13.49 -9.95 10.03
CA MET A 76 12.10 -9.67 9.64
C MET A 76 12.01 -8.57 8.58
N ASN A 77 12.81 -7.51 8.70
CA ASN A 77 12.86 -6.44 7.70
C ASN A 77 13.29 -6.99 6.33
N ASN A 78 14.33 -7.83 6.28
CA ASN A 78 14.76 -8.46 5.04
C ASN A 78 13.69 -9.37 4.43
N LYS A 79 12.99 -10.16 5.25
CA LYS A 79 11.88 -11.00 4.78
C LYS A 79 10.71 -10.18 4.23
N MET A 80 10.38 -9.05 4.86
CA MET A 80 9.35 -8.16 4.35
C MET A 80 9.74 -7.53 3.00
N LYS A 81 11.03 -7.18 2.81
CA LYS A 81 11.57 -6.75 1.49
C LYS A 81 11.42 -7.83 0.42
N GLU A 82 11.72 -9.08 0.76
CA GLU A 82 11.54 -10.22 -0.16
C GLU A 82 10.07 -10.34 -0.60
N TYR A 83 9.13 -10.25 0.34
CA TYR A 83 7.71 -10.36 0.00
C TYR A 83 7.16 -9.16 -0.78
N ALA A 84 7.64 -7.96 -0.51
CA ALA A 84 7.32 -6.82 -1.35
C ALA A 84 7.72 -7.08 -2.82
N LYS A 85 8.91 -7.65 -3.05
CA LYS A 85 9.38 -8.03 -4.40
C LYS A 85 8.53 -9.13 -5.04
N ILE A 86 8.15 -10.19 -4.29
CA ILE A 86 7.25 -11.24 -4.79
C ILE A 86 5.95 -10.64 -5.29
N LEU A 87 5.39 -9.68 -4.57
CA LEU A 87 4.17 -8.97 -4.94
C LEU A 87 4.40 -7.87 -6.01
N SER A 88 5.61 -7.75 -6.54
CA SER A 88 6.00 -6.69 -7.48
C SER A 88 5.72 -5.28 -6.95
N ILE A 89 5.87 -5.08 -5.64
CA ILE A 89 5.81 -3.77 -5.00
C ILE A 89 7.20 -3.15 -5.02
N ASP A 90 7.31 -1.96 -5.59
CA ASP A 90 8.58 -1.31 -5.93
C ASP A 90 8.77 -0.03 -5.10
N PHE A 91 9.25 -0.20 -3.86
CA PHE A 91 9.67 0.93 -3.02
C PHE A 91 11.00 1.49 -3.51
N ASP A 92 11.12 2.81 -3.59
CA ASP A 92 12.42 3.48 -3.82
C ASP A 92 13.36 3.22 -2.63
N ILE A 93 12.80 3.13 -1.41
CA ILE A 93 13.49 2.61 -0.23
C ILE A 93 12.51 1.91 0.71
N PHE A 94 12.93 0.76 1.25
CA PHE A 94 12.28 0.07 2.36
C PHE A 94 13.30 -0.11 3.48
N SER A 95 13.14 0.60 4.60
CA SER A 95 14.06 0.57 5.74
C SER A 95 13.33 0.22 7.05
N GLY A 96 13.63 0.87 8.15
CA GLY A 96 12.97 0.65 9.43
C GLY A 96 13.34 1.75 10.44
N THR A 97 12.72 1.68 11.62
CA THR A 97 12.93 2.68 12.67
C THR A 97 14.16 2.39 13.57
N ASN A 98 14.79 1.22 13.44
CA ASN A 98 15.99 0.88 14.20
C ASN A 98 17.30 1.29 13.49
N THR A 99 17.39 2.52 13.00
CA THR A 99 18.59 3.09 12.37
C THR A 99 19.15 4.26 13.16
N GLN A 100 20.43 4.60 12.97
CA GLN A 100 21.02 5.78 13.62
C GLN A 100 20.38 7.07 13.08
N ILE A 101 20.12 7.15 11.78
CA ILE A 101 19.45 8.30 11.15
C ILE A 101 18.08 8.54 11.80
N HIS A 102 17.34 7.48 12.06
CA HIS A 102 16.03 7.60 12.71
C HIS A 102 16.15 8.10 14.17
N ARG A 103 17.14 7.59 14.93
CA ARG A 103 17.40 8.09 16.30
C ARG A 103 17.74 9.57 16.31
N ASP A 104 18.59 10.01 15.39
CA ASP A 104 19.01 11.41 15.30
C ASP A 104 17.82 12.32 14.94
N ILE A 105 17.03 11.95 13.94
CA ILE A 105 15.84 12.71 13.54
C ILE A 105 14.79 12.74 14.64
N THR A 106 14.52 11.62 15.30
CA THR A 106 13.54 11.57 16.40
C THR A 106 13.98 12.43 17.57
N THR A 107 15.28 12.43 17.88
CA THR A 107 15.87 13.30 18.89
C THR A 107 15.70 14.77 18.54
N ASP A 108 16.04 15.16 17.31
CA ASP A 108 15.87 16.54 16.83
C ASP A 108 14.40 16.97 16.81
N PHE A 109 13.52 16.08 16.37
CA PHE A 109 12.08 16.30 16.31
C PHE A 109 11.51 16.58 17.72
N PHE A 110 11.88 15.76 18.70
CA PHE A 110 11.49 15.96 20.09
C PHE A 110 12.04 17.28 20.64
N ASN A 111 13.31 17.59 20.40
CA ASN A 111 13.94 18.82 20.89
C ASN A 111 13.23 20.07 20.38
N GLU A 112 12.78 20.08 19.12
CA GLU A 112 12.00 21.19 18.58
C GLU A 112 10.60 21.29 19.21
N ILE A 113 9.89 20.19 19.40
CA ILE A 113 8.60 20.17 20.11
C ILE A 113 8.76 20.70 21.54
N TYR A 114 9.80 20.24 22.24
CA TYR A 114 10.11 20.67 23.60
C TYR A 114 10.42 22.16 23.68
N LYS A 115 11.32 22.65 22.82
CA LYS A 115 11.70 24.07 22.68
C LYS A 115 10.51 24.96 22.34
N ASN A 116 9.59 24.48 21.51
CA ASN A 116 8.38 25.22 21.11
C ASN A 116 7.28 25.23 22.19
N GLY A 117 7.48 24.56 23.35
CA GLY A 117 6.58 24.60 24.50
C GLY A 117 5.32 23.73 24.34
N TYR A 118 5.38 22.69 23.49
CA TYR A 118 4.28 21.77 23.30
C TYR A 118 4.40 20.48 24.11
N THR A 119 5.24 20.47 25.13
CA THR A 119 5.35 19.34 26.07
C THR A 119 4.93 19.75 27.48
N THR A 120 4.51 18.76 28.26
CA THR A 120 4.27 18.87 29.69
C THR A 120 4.71 17.61 30.41
N GLU A 121 4.98 17.69 31.70
CA GLU A 121 5.39 16.56 32.53
C GLU A 121 4.27 16.22 33.52
N LYS A 122 4.01 14.93 33.69
CA LYS A 122 3.06 14.47 34.71
C LYS A 122 3.64 13.29 35.48
N GLU A 123 3.42 13.29 36.78
CA GLU A 123 3.62 12.10 37.59
C GLU A 123 2.49 11.11 37.34
N SER A 124 2.83 9.84 37.21
CA SER A 124 1.89 8.74 37.05
C SER A 124 2.38 7.51 37.81
N SER A 125 1.57 6.49 37.92
CA SER A 125 1.99 5.20 38.42
C SER A 125 2.34 4.28 37.27
N MET A 126 3.41 3.48 37.42
CA MET A 126 3.73 2.37 36.56
C MET A 126 3.54 1.04 37.27
N LEU A 127 3.26 -0.01 36.54
CA LEU A 127 3.35 -1.38 37.03
C LEU A 127 4.78 -1.90 36.87
N PHE A 128 5.29 -2.63 37.84
CA PHE A 128 6.66 -3.13 37.87
C PHE A 128 6.69 -4.58 38.34
N CYS A 129 7.47 -5.41 37.71
CA CYS A 129 7.74 -6.77 38.11
C CYS A 129 9.03 -6.80 38.97
N GLU A 130 8.91 -7.14 40.24
CA GLU A 130 10.10 -7.25 41.10
C GLU A 130 10.95 -8.48 40.83
N HIS A 131 10.34 -9.55 40.28
CA HIS A 131 11.04 -10.77 39.90
C HIS A 131 11.93 -10.53 38.67
N ASP A 132 11.33 -10.01 37.57
CA ASP A 132 12.05 -9.80 36.30
C ASP A 132 12.80 -8.45 36.29
N LYS A 133 12.62 -7.58 37.29
CA LYS A 133 13.21 -6.22 37.39
C LYS A 133 12.87 -5.31 36.21
N ILE A 134 11.65 -5.43 35.68
CA ILE A 134 11.19 -4.66 34.53
C ILE A 134 9.91 -3.88 34.83
N ALA A 135 9.77 -2.72 34.19
CA ALA A 135 8.50 -2.01 34.11
C ALA A 135 7.55 -2.73 33.16
N LEU A 136 6.28 -2.80 33.56
CA LEU A 136 5.24 -3.54 32.86
C LEU A 136 4.30 -2.55 32.15
N ALA A 137 4.56 -2.28 30.88
CA ALA A 137 3.71 -1.47 30.04
C ALA A 137 3.01 -2.34 28.97
N ASP A 138 1.86 -1.91 28.52
CA ASP A 138 1.15 -2.47 27.38
C ASP A 138 1.02 -4.01 27.46
N ARG A 139 1.67 -4.75 26.55
CA ARG A 139 1.62 -6.22 26.50
C ARG A 139 2.57 -6.94 27.46
N PHE A 140 3.36 -6.20 28.22
CA PHE A 140 4.19 -6.79 29.28
C PHE A 140 3.39 -7.13 30.54
N VAL A 141 2.14 -6.70 30.61
CA VAL A 141 1.22 -6.97 31.72
C VAL A 141 -0.11 -7.50 31.21
N TYR A 142 -0.68 -8.42 31.94
CA TYR A 142 -2.05 -8.87 31.74
C TYR A 142 -2.79 -8.89 33.08
N GLY A 143 -4.11 -8.87 33.01
CA GLY A 143 -4.97 -8.90 34.19
C GLY A 143 -6.44 -9.01 33.82
N VAL A 144 -7.32 -8.64 34.74
CA VAL A 144 -8.76 -8.69 34.52
C VAL A 144 -9.25 -7.38 33.93
N CYS A 145 -9.90 -7.44 32.78
CA CYS A 145 -10.48 -6.29 32.10
C CYS A 145 -11.49 -5.55 33.01
N PRO A 146 -11.38 -4.24 33.19
CA PRO A 146 -12.30 -3.47 34.02
C PRO A 146 -13.74 -3.45 33.48
N TYR A 147 -13.93 -3.67 32.17
CA TYR A 147 -15.21 -3.56 31.47
C TYR A 147 -15.93 -4.90 31.28
N CYS A 148 -15.23 -5.95 30.84
CA CYS A 148 -15.87 -7.22 30.52
C CYS A 148 -15.48 -8.41 31.42
N GLY A 149 -14.54 -8.21 32.35
CA GLY A 149 -14.10 -9.25 33.28
C GLY A 149 -13.20 -10.33 32.67
N TYR A 150 -12.74 -10.19 31.41
CA TYR A 150 -11.79 -11.11 30.80
C TYR A 150 -10.46 -11.11 31.57
N ASP A 151 -9.96 -12.29 31.95
CA ASP A 151 -8.84 -12.49 32.87
C ASP A 151 -7.44 -12.41 32.23
N LYS A 152 -7.37 -12.25 30.93
CA LYS A 152 -6.12 -12.11 30.15
C LYS A 152 -6.09 -10.83 29.32
N ALA A 153 -6.71 -9.76 29.80
CA ALA A 153 -6.67 -8.46 29.15
C ALA A 153 -5.28 -7.82 29.33
N TYR A 154 -4.74 -7.21 28.28
CA TYR A 154 -3.46 -6.50 28.34
C TYR A 154 -3.57 -5.13 29.00
N GLY A 155 -2.44 -4.49 29.26
CA GLY A 155 -2.38 -3.24 30.02
C GLY A 155 -2.96 -2.01 29.33
N ASP A 156 -3.11 -2.05 28.00
CA ASP A 156 -3.57 -0.94 27.16
C ASP A 156 -4.91 -1.21 26.49
N GLN A 157 -5.23 -2.48 26.24
CA GLN A 157 -6.43 -2.88 25.50
C GLN A 157 -6.86 -4.31 25.83
N CYS A 158 -8.15 -4.55 25.86
CA CYS A 158 -8.72 -5.89 26.01
C CYS A 158 -8.95 -6.55 24.66
N ASP A 159 -8.26 -7.66 24.38
CA ASP A 159 -8.44 -8.43 23.13
C ASP A 159 -9.84 -9.07 23.01
N ASN A 160 -10.58 -9.23 24.12
CA ASN A 160 -11.91 -9.80 24.10
C ASN A 160 -13.00 -8.78 23.73
N CYS A 161 -13.01 -7.59 24.35
CA CYS A 161 -14.04 -6.58 24.10
C CYS A 161 -13.55 -5.38 23.27
N GLY A 162 -12.26 -5.28 22.96
CA GLY A 162 -11.67 -4.23 22.13
C GLY A 162 -11.54 -2.86 22.81
N LYS A 163 -11.98 -2.71 24.08
CA LYS A 163 -11.89 -1.43 24.77
C LYS A 163 -10.48 -1.14 25.24
N THR A 164 -10.07 0.12 25.08
CA THR A 164 -8.85 0.69 25.66
C THR A 164 -9.14 1.28 27.04
N TYR A 165 -8.15 1.31 27.91
CA TYR A 165 -8.22 1.83 29.28
C TYR A 165 -6.82 2.25 29.75
N GLU A 166 -6.77 2.99 30.86
CA GLU A 166 -5.50 3.32 31.49
C GLU A 166 -4.98 2.11 32.30
N LEU A 167 -3.65 2.01 32.37
CA LEU A 167 -2.98 0.86 32.97
C LEU A 167 -3.39 0.60 34.43
N ASP A 168 -3.75 1.63 35.17
CA ASP A 168 -4.16 1.56 36.58
C ASP A 168 -5.61 1.07 36.77
N GLU A 169 -6.41 1.01 35.71
CA GLU A 169 -7.75 0.42 35.72
C GLU A 169 -7.73 -1.11 35.60
N LEU A 170 -6.61 -1.69 35.14
CA LEU A 170 -6.46 -3.15 34.99
C LEU A 170 -6.47 -3.80 36.40
N LYS A 171 -7.35 -4.78 36.57
CA LYS A 171 -7.49 -5.48 37.88
C LYS A 171 -6.55 -6.69 37.94
N ASN A 172 -5.95 -6.91 39.11
CA ASN A 172 -5.04 -8.02 39.39
C ASN A 172 -3.93 -8.16 38.32
N PRO A 173 -3.14 -7.08 38.08
CA PRO A 173 -2.14 -7.08 37.05
C PRO A 173 -1.00 -8.04 37.34
N LYS A 174 -0.57 -8.81 36.33
CA LYS A 174 0.51 -9.80 36.40
C LYS A 174 1.52 -9.59 35.29
N CYS A 175 2.77 -9.89 35.56
CA CYS A 175 3.83 -9.91 34.57
C CYS A 175 3.57 -10.99 33.49
N SER A 176 3.59 -10.61 32.22
CA SER A 176 3.38 -11.56 31.12
C SER A 176 4.54 -12.55 30.90
N PHE A 177 5.70 -12.26 31.49
CA PHE A 177 6.88 -13.12 31.36
C PHE A 177 6.99 -14.19 32.43
N CYS A 178 6.69 -13.85 33.69
CA CYS A 178 6.88 -14.77 34.83
C CYS A 178 5.59 -15.06 35.62
N GLY A 179 4.48 -14.37 35.30
CA GLY A 179 3.19 -14.58 35.98
C GLY A 179 3.09 -14.01 37.40
N HIS A 180 4.16 -13.40 37.93
CA HIS A 180 4.14 -12.77 39.28
C HIS A 180 3.25 -11.52 39.26
N ASP A 181 2.70 -11.20 40.42
CA ASP A 181 1.89 -10.00 40.62
C ASP A 181 2.72 -8.74 40.39
N ALA A 182 2.14 -7.77 39.70
CA ALA A 182 2.76 -6.47 39.50
C ALA A 182 2.56 -5.53 40.68
N ILE A 183 3.58 -4.76 41.00
CA ILE A 183 3.50 -3.71 42.03
C ILE A 183 3.41 -2.33 41.38
N LYS A 184 2.75 -1.37 42.05
CA LYS A 184 2.72 0.03 41.61
C LYS A 184 3.98 0.76 42.07
N LYS A 185 4.63 1.49 41.14
CA LYS A 185 5.72 2.43 41.43
C LYS A 185 5.39 3.78 40.81
N ASN A 186 5.84 4.86 41.48
CA ASN A 186 5.71 6.20 40.88
C ASN A 186 6.72 6.38 39.77
N THR A 187 6.28 7.01 38.71
CA THR A 187 7.09 7.38 37.56
C THR A 187 6.68 8.76 37.04
N LYS A 188 7.53 9.37 36.20
CA LYS A 188 7.26 10.67 35.59
C LYS A 188 7.37 10.54 34.09
N HIS A 189 6.39 11.01 33.35
CA HIS A 189 6.35 10.93 31.90
C HIS A 189 6.21 12.30 31.27
N ILE A 190 6.66 12.37 29.99
CA ILE A 190 6.48 13.53 29.12
C ILE A 190 5.25 13.30 28.25
N TYR A 191 4.44 14.35 28.11
CA TYR A 191 3.23 14.39 27.31
C TYR A 191 3.35 15.47 26.24
N ILE A 192 2.90 15.20 25.02
CA ILE A 192 2.67 16.22 24.01
C ILE A 192 1.31 16.88 24.25
N CYS A 193 1.25 18.21 24.20
CA CYS A 193 0.06 19.01 24.47
C CYS A 193 -0.81 19.12 23.21
N LEU A 194 -1.57 18.08 22.87
CA LEU A 194 -2.45 18.08 21.68
C LEU A 194 -3.58 19.10 21.80
N ASP A 195 -4.03 19.39 23.02
CA ASP A 195 -5.02 20.41 23.32
C ASP A 195 -4.65 21.79 22.78
N LYS A 196 -3.36 22.17 22.87
CA LYS A 196 -2.84 23.43 22.31
C LYS A 196 -2.81 23.44 20.78
N LEU A 197 -2.85 22.28 20.15
CA LEU A 197 -2.73 22.08 18.69
C LEU A 197 -4.09 21.84 18.03
N GLN A 198 -5.17 21.70 18.80
CA GLN A 198 -6.50 21.36 18.25
C GLN A 198 -6.95 22.34 17.17
N LYS A 199 -6.83 23.64 17.41
CA LYS A 199 -7.32 24.65 16.44
C LYS A 199 -6.57 24.57 15.10
N PRO A 200 -5.23 24.68 15.04
CA PRO A 200 -4.52 24.61 13.74
C PRO A 200 -4.69 23.25 13.06
N LEU A 201 -4.77 22.16 13.83
CA LEU A 201 -5.04 20.85 13.26
C LEU A 201 -6.45 20.76 12.65
N GLN A 202 -7.45 21.30 13.33
CA GLN A 202 -8.82 21.31 12.84
C GLN A 202 -8.98 22.16 11.57
N GLU A 203 -8.30 23.30 11.48
CA GLU A 203 -8.26 24.14 10.29
C GLU A 203 -7.63 23.38 9.09
N TRP A 204 -6.56 22.65 9.32
CA TRP A 204 -5.94 21.80 8.29
C TRP A 204 -6.88 20.68 7.84
N VAL A 205 -7.50 19.94 8.78
CA VAL A 205 -8.44 18.84 8.47
C VAL A 205 -9.66 19.36 7.70
N GLU A 206 -10.20 20.53 8.05
CA GLU A 206 -11.32 21.13 7.32
C GLU A 206 -10.94 21.44 5.87
N SER A 207 -9.70 21.85 5.61
CA SER A 207 -9.20 22.07 4.24
C SER A 207 -9.13 20.79 3.40
N LYS A 208 -9.24 19.61 4.03
CA LYS A 208 -9.18 18.28 3.37
C LYS A 208 -10.54 17.64 3.14
N LYS A 209 -11.64 18.31 3.48
CA LYS A 209 -13.00 17.77 3.42
C LYS A 209 -13.39 17.17 2.07
N ASP A 210 -13.00 17.82 0.98
CA ASP A 210 -13.31 17.40 -0.38
C ASP A 210 -12.20 16.53 -1.02
N VAL A 211 -11.08 16.32 -0.30
CA VAL A 211 -9.93 15.53 -0.75
C VAL A 211 -9.91 14.15 -0.09
N TRP A 212 -10.13 14.13 1.22
CA TRP A 212 -10.08 12.88 1.97
C TRP A 212 -11.33 12.03 1.77
N ARG A 213 -11.17 10.72 1.86
CA ARG A 213 -12.30 9.80 1.89
C ARG A 213 -13.22 10.11 3.06
N PRO A 214 -14.57 9.99 2.91
CA PRO A 214 -15.52 10.38 3.93
C PRO A 214 -15.31 9.75 5.31
N HIS A 215 -14.86 8.49 5.37
CA HIS A 215 -14.59 7.82 6.63
C HIS A 215 -13.34 8.35 7.33
N VAL A 216 -12.28 8.71 6.59
CA VAL A 216 -11.06 9.35 7.16
C VAL A 216 -11.43 10.68 7.79
N TYR A 217 -12.13 11.53 7.04
CA TYR A 217 -12.60 12.84 7.52
C TYR A 217 -13.52 12.71 8.75
N SER A 218 -14.48 11.77 8.74
CA SER A 218 -15.44 11.61 9.83
C SER A 218 -14.81 11.05 11.11
N MET A 219 -13.89 10.08 10.99
CA MET A 219 -13.15 9.52 12.13
C MET A 219 -12.28 10.58 12.79
N THR A 220 -11.56 11.37 12.00
CA THR A 220 -10.72 12.46 12.49
C THR A 220 -11.56 13.51 13.23
N ASN A 221 -12.70 13.92 12.68
CA ASN A 221 -13.58 14.92 13.31
C ASN A 221 -14.21 14.46 14.64
N LYS A 222 -14.28 13.17 14.90
CA LYS A 222 -14.73 12.64 16.19
C LYS A 222 -13.79 13.08 17.33
N TRP A 223 -12.49 13.06 17.09
CA TRP A 223 -11.48 13.53 18.07
C TRP A 223 -11.68 14.99 18.47
N PHE A 224 -12.00 15.85 17.52
CA PHE A 224 -12.22 17.28 17.81
C PHE A 224 -13.49 17.52 18.62
N LYS A 225 -14.53 16.70 18.42
CA LYS A 225 -15.78 16.79 19.22
C LYS A 225 -15.57 16.34 20.67
N GLU A 226 -14.69 15.37 20.90
CA GLU A 226 -14.33 14.88 22.23
C GLU A 226 -13.33 15.82 22.94
N GLY A 227 -12.61 16.66 22.17
CA GLY A 227 -11.55 17.55 22.62
C GLY A 227 -10.22 16.83 22.82
N LEU A 228 -9.19 17.34 22.14
CA LEU A 228 -7.85 16.74 22.24
C LEU A 228 -7.27 16.92 23.63
N GLN A 229 -6.65 15.87 24.15
CA GLN A 229 -6.01 15.83 25.47
C GLN A 229 -4.50 15.60 25.33
N PRO A 230 -3.66 16.06 26.28
CA PRO A 230 -2.25 15.73 26.28
C PRO A 230 -2.02 14.22 26.26
N ARG A 231 -1.10 13.76 25.41
CA ARG A 231 -0.77 12.33 25.22
C ARG A 231 0.64 12.01 25.68
N CYS A 232 0.78 10.91 26.41
CA CYS A 232 2.06 10.41 26.89
C CYS A 232 2.93 9.92 25.72
N ILE A 233 4.17 10.45 25.64
CA ILE A 233 5.14 10.12 24.56
C ILE A 233 6.36 9.38 25.08
N THR A 234 6.39 8.95 26.34
CA THR A 234 7.49 8.18 26.93
C THR A 234 7.01 6.89 27.57
N ARG A 235 7.91 5.90 27.69
CA ARG A 235 7.62 4.58 28.30
C ARG A 235 8.80 4.11 29.15
N ASP A 236 8.48 3.34 30.19
CA ASP A 236 9.44 2.63 31.04
C ASP A 236 9.68 1.21 30.53
N ILE A 237 10.23 1.08 29.32
CA ILE A 237 10.53 -0.21 28.70
C ILE A 237 11.98 -0.26 28.21
N PRO A 238 12.58 -1.45 28.07
CA PRO A 238 13.99 -1.57 27.73
C PRO A 238 14.33 -1.31 26.26
N TRP A 239 13.34 -1.30 25.36
CA TRP A 239 13.53 -1.24 23.92
C TRP A 239 12.80 -0.05 23.28
N GLY A 240 13.54 0.83 22.62
CA GLY A 240 13.07 2.06 21.98
C GLY A 240 14.18 3.12 21.91
N ILE A 241 13.85 4.29 21.39
CA ILE A 241 14.77 5.43 21.32
C ILE A 241 14.82 6.14 22.67
N LYS A 242 16.02 6.38 23.20
CA LYS A 242 16.21 7.04 24.50
C LYS A 242 15.76 8.50 24.47
N VAL A 243 15.13 8.94 25.55
CA VAL A 243 14.69 10.32 25.72
C VAL A 243 15.90 11.21 26.01
N PRO A 244 16.17 12.25 25.19
CA PRO A 244 17.37 13.09 25.31
C PRO A 244 17.16 14.22 26.35
N LEU A 245 16.62 13.90 27.52
CA LEU A 245 16.33 14.88 28.55
C LEU A 245 16.83 14.39 29.90
N LYS A 246 17.50 15.29 30.67
CA LYS A 246 18.01 14.99 32.02
C LYS A 246 16.88 14.56 32.96
N GLY A 247 17.07 13.44 33.62
CA GLY A 247 16.08 12.83 34.54
C GLY A 247 15.10 11.86 33.83
N TYR A 248 15.34 11.56 32.54
CA TYR A 248 14.57 10.60 31.73
C TYR A 248 15.47 9.57 31.05
N GLU A 249 16.70 9.37 31.49
CA GLU A 249 17.73 8.54 30.85
C GLU A 249 17.34 7.06 30.78
N ASP A 250 16.49 6.59 31.70
CA ASP A 250 15.97 5.19 31.73
C ASP A 250 14.74 5.01 30.86
N LYS A 251 14.18 6.08 30.32
CA LYS A 251 12.98 6.03 29.49
C LYS A 251 13.30 6.01 28.00
N VAL A 252 12.34 5.51 27.24
CA VAL A 252 12.34 5.55 25.79
C VAL A 252 11.10 6.28 25.29
N PHE A 253 11.13 6.75 24.05
CA PHE A 253 9.92 7.23 23.42
C PHE A 253 8.91 6.10 23.21
N TYR A 254 7.65 6.45 23.32
CA TYR A 254 6.55 5.55 22.98
C TYR A 254 6.57 5.30 21.44
N VAL A 255 6.37 4.06 21.04
CA VAL A 255 6.46 3.64 19.63
C VAL A 255 5.58 4.49 18.71
N TRP A 256 4.44 4.96 19.16
CA TRP A 256 3.55 5.80 18.37
C TRP A 256 3.99 7.26 18.24
N PHE A 257 5.00 7.67 19.02
CA PHE A 257 5.69 8.94 18.81
C PHE A 257 6.81 8.79 17.78
N ASP A 258 7.62 7.74 17.86
CA ASP A 258 8.77 7.60 16.97
C ASP A 258 8.40 6.98 15.60
N ALA A 259 7.46 6.03 15.54
CA ALA A 259 7.12 5.34 14.30
C ALA A 259 6.77 6.25 13.11
N PRO A 260 5.87 7.25 13.22
CA PRO A 260 5.55 8.11 12.07
C PRO A 260 6.70 9.01 11.64
N ILE A 261 7.64 9.35 12.54
CA ILE A 261 8.89 10.04 12.19
C ILE A 261 9.76 9.16 11.27
N GLY A 262 9.50 7.86 11.25
CA GLY A 262 10.14 6.89 10.36
C GLY A 262 10.05 7.27 8.89
N TYR A 263 8.93 7.83 8.44
CA TYR A 263 8.80 8.30 7.05
C TYR A 263 9.82 9.38 6.70
N ILE A 264 10.05 10.32 7.62
CA ILE A 264 11.01 11.41 7.46
C ILE A 264 12.44 10.86 7.44
N SER A 265 12.77 9.98 8.38
CA SER A 265 14.11 9.39 8.48
C SER A 265 14.45 8.48 7.31
N ILE A 266 13.49 7.66 6.84
CA ILE A 266 13.65 6.78 5.68
C ILE A 266 13.83 7.61 4.41
N THR A 267 13.11 8.73 4.26
CA THR A 267 13.33 9.66 3.15
C THR A 267 14.74 10.26 3.19
N LYS A 268 15.23 10.63 4.36
CA LYS A 268 16.61 11.11 4.53
C LYS A 268 17.64 10.02 4.22
N GLU A 269 17.37 8.77 4.61
CA GLU A 269 18.26 7.64 4.31
C GLU A 269 18.39 7.41 2.81
N LEU A 270 17.34 7.66 2.02
CA LEU A 270 17.35 7.53 0.56
C LEU A 270 18.30 8.52 -0.14
N GLY A 271 18.31 9.79 0.26
CA GLY A 271 19.04 10.83 -0.48
C GLY A 271 19.60 11.96 0.38
N GLY A 272 19.82 11.74 1.67
CA GLY A 272 20.42 12.71 2.57
C GLY A 272 19.54 13.93 2.88
N ASP A 273 20.20 15.01 3.32
CA ASP A 273 19.51 16.26 3.69
C ASP A 273 18.85 16.96 2.49
N GLU A 274 19.36 16.75 1.30
CA GLU A 274 18.76 17.32 0.07
C GLU A 274 17.40 16.68 -0.21
N MET A 275 17.31 15.35 -0.15
CA MET A 275 16.04 14.61 -0.33
C MET A 275 15.05 14.98 0.78
N LEU A 276 15.51 15.08 2.03
CA LEU A 276 14.68 15.50 3.15
C LEU A 276 14.05 16.89 2.90
N LYS A 277 14.85 17.87 2.50
CA LYS A 277 14.37 19.23 2.19
C LYS A 277 13.42 19.22 1.00
N ASP A 278 13.78 18.48 -0.05
CA ASP A 278 13.02 18.43 -1.29
C ASP A 278 11.63 17.80 -1.11
N ARG A 279 11.47 16.86 -0.19
CA ARG A 279 10.21 16.11 0.00
C ARG A 279 9.40 16.57 1.22
N TRP A 280 10.04 16.89 2.34
CA TRP A 280 9.34 17.21 3.60
C TRP A 280 9.30 18.69 3.94
N GLN A 281 10.11 19.53 3.30
CA GLN A 281 10.24 20.97 3.59
C GLN A 281 9.99 21.84 2.36
N ASN A 282 9.48 21.28 1.27
CA ASN A 282 9.17 21.94 0.03
C ASN A 282 7.66 21.99 -0.19
N ASP A 283 7.07 23.18 -0.19
CA ASP A 283 5.63 23.39 -0.35
C ASP A 283 5.08 22.93 -1.72
N GLU A 284 5.94 22.73 -2.72
CA GLU A 284 5.54 22.16 -4.01
C GLU A 284 5.44 20.63 -4.00
N CYS A 285 5.91 19.96 -2.93
CA CYS A 285 5.84 18.51 -2.82
C CYS A 285 4.49 18.06 -2.22
N GLU A 286 3.75 17.26 -2.97
CA GLU A 286 2.53 16.63 -2.49
C GLU A 286 2.89 15.37 -1.71
N ILE A 287 2.38 15.21 -0.48
CA ILE A 287 2.64 14.06 0.39
C ILE A 287 1.37 13.22 0.52
N TYR A 288 1.46 11.94 0.14
CA TYR A 288 0.36 10.98 0.20
C TYR A 288 0.69 9.84 1.17
N ASN A 289 -0.12 9.67 2.22
CA ASN A 289 0.04 8.61 3.20
C ASN A 289 -0.98 7.49 2.93
N PHE A 290 -0.52 6.32 2.50
CA PHE A 290 -1.37 5.14 2.29
C PHE A 290 -1.41 4.27 3.54
N ILE A 291 -2.60 4.11 4.13
CA ILE A 291 -2.77 3.51 5.45
C ILE A 291 -4.06 2.67 5.55
N GLY A 292 -4.07 1.70 6.47
CA GLY A 292 -5.29 1.05 6.93
C GLY A 292 -6.09 1.96 7.88
N LYS A 293 -7.39 1.72 8.00
CA LYS A 293 -8.30 2.55 8.84
C LYS A 293 -7.94 2.59 10.32
N ASP A 294 -7.25 1.57 10.81
CA ASP A 294 -6.72 1.49 12.18
C ASP A 294 -5.58 2.48 12.45
N ASN A 295 -4.97 3.02 11.39
CA ASN A 295 -3.92 4.02 11.46
C ASN A 295 -4.40 5.46 11.16
N ILE A 296 -5.70 5.68 10.96
CA ILE A 296 -6.24 7.02 10.65
C ILE A 296 -5.93 8.00 11.78
N ASP A 297 -6.16 7.61 13.03
CA ASP A 297 -5.92 8.47 14.19
C ASP A 297 -4.46 8.94 14.28
N PHE A 298 -3.52 8.07 13.86
CA PHE A 298 -2.09 8.42 13.85
C PHE A 298 -1.73 9.41 12.76
N HIS A 299 -2.23 9.21 11.54
CA HIS A 299 -1.85 10.00 10.37
C HIS A 299 -2.72 11.24 10.16
N ALA A 300 -3.88 11.32 10.81
CA ALA A 300 -4.79 12.46 10.69
C ALA A 300 -4.90 13.29 11.98
N VAL A 301 -4.40 12.79 13.14
CA VAL A 301 -4.43 13.51 14.40
C VAL A 301 -3.03 13.61 15.03
N PHE A 302 -2.38 12.47 15.38
CA PHE A 302 -1.14 12.50 16.15
C PHE A 302 0.05 13.02 15.38
N PHE A 303 0.38 12.43 14.24
CA PHE A 303 1.53 12.81 13.46
C PHE A 303 1.43 14.27 12.95
N PRO A 304 0.33 14.72 12.33
CA PRO A 304 0.20 16.12 11.95
C PRO A 304 0.24 17.10 13.14
N SER A 305 -0.23 16.69 14.33
CA SER A 305 -0.03 17.49 15.54
C SER A 305 1.45 17.62 15.90
N MET A 306 2.21 16.53 15.77
CA MET A 306 3.65 16.55 16.03
C MET A 306 4.39 17.42 15.00
N GLU A 307 4.03 17.36 13.72
CA GLU A 307 4.58 18.21 12.66
C GLU A 307 4.29 19.70 12.91
N LEU A 308 3.05 20.03 13.28
CA LEU A 308 2.65 21.39 13.68
C LEU A 308 3.43 21.89 14.91
N ALA A 309 3.69 21.03 15.88
CA ALA A 309 4.49 21.37 17.05
C ALA A 309 5.97 21.55 16.72
N CYS A 310 6.51 20.72 15.85
CA CYS A 310 7.90 20.75 15.38
C CYS A 310 8.18 21.96 14.46
N LYS A 311 7.25 22.33 13.59
CA LYS A 311 7.32 23.47 12.63
C LYS A 311 8.43 23.36 11.59
N LYS A 312 8.91 22.15 11.30
CA LYS A 312 9.97 21.90 10.31
C LYS A 312 9.51 21.16 9.07
N TYR A 313 8.37 20.47 9.14
CA TYR A 313 7.92 19.54 8.10
C TYR A 313 6.52 19.90 7.63
N ASN A 314 6.26 19.61 6.37
CA ASN A 314 4.97 19.84 5.73
C ASN A 314 3.97 18.75 6.10
N LEU A 315 2.71 19.15 6.24
CA LEU A 315 1.61 18.22 6.49
C LEU A 315 1.23 17.46 5.22
N ALA A 316 0.67 16.27 5.37
CA ALA A 316 0.23 15.46 4.24
C ALA A 316 -0.82 16.19 3.37
N THR A 317 -0.66 16.07 2.04
CA THR A 317 -1.65 16.51 1.06
C THR A 317 -2.90 15.64 1.16
N ASN A 318 -2.71 14.32 1.26
CA ASN A 318 -3.80 13.36 1.39
C ASN A 318 -3.43 12.19 2.33
N VAL A 319 -4.34 11.85 3.23
CA VAL A 319 -4.32 10.64 4.03
C VAL A 319 -5.29 9.63 3.41
N VAL A 320 -4.73 8.70 2.62
CA VAL A 320 -5.50 7.73 1.83
C VAL A 320 -5.76 6.48 2.69
N GLY A 321 -6.81 6.54 3.51
CA GLY A 321 -7.20 5.45 4.40
C GLY A 321 -8.03 4.37 3.70
N PHE A 322 -7.69 3.10 3.90
CA PHE A 322 -8.44 1.94 3.41
C PHE A 322 -9.16 1.24 4.56
N ASN A 323 -10.39 0.80 4.32
CA ASN A 323 -11.11 -0.08 5.25
C ASN A 323 -10.47 -1.47 5.29
N PHE A 324 -11.04 -2.42 6.03
CA PHE A 324 -10.44 -3.74 6.14
C PHE A 324 -10.79 -4.63 4.95
N LEU A 325 -9.81 -5.39 4.50
CA LEU A 325 -10.05 -6.58 3.68
C LEU A 325 -10.31 -7.75 4.63
N ASN A 326 -11.42 -8.44 4.45
CA ASN A 326 -11.71 -9.72 5.07
C ASN A 326 -11.28 -10.88 4.14
N PHE A 327 -11.36 -12.09 4.62
CA PHE A 327 -11.04 -13.30 3.89
C PHE A 327 -12.11 -14.36 4.12
N GLU A 328 -12.81 -14.76 3.06
CA GLU A 328 -13.92 -15.73 3.13
C GLU A 328 -14.93 -15.38 4.24
N GLY A 329 -15.31 -14.09 4.33
CA GLY A 329 -16.25 -13.58 5.33
C GLY A 329 -15.69 -13.42 6.75
N GLN A 330 -14.41 -13.67 6.97
CA GLN A 330 -13.76 -13.61 8.28
C GLN A 330 -12.63 -12.58 8.30
N LYS A 331 -12.24 -12.14 9.51
CA LYS A 331 -11.03 -11.31 9.66
C LYS A 331 -9.78 -12.18 9.50
N PHE A 332 -8.75 -11.61 8.87
CA PHE A 332 -7.43 -12.24 8.82
C PHE A 332 -6.92 -12.58 10.21
N SER A 333 -6.34 -13.77 10.37
CA SER A 333 -5.79 -14.23 11.65
C SER A 333 -4.64 -15.20 11.44
N LYS A 334 -3.43 -14.79 11.85
CA LYS A 334 -2.24 -15.65 11.79
C LYS A 334 -2.39 -16.90 12.67
N SER A 335 -2.87 -16.73 13.91
CA SER A 335 -3.03 -17.83 14.87
C SER A 335 -4.09 -18.86 14.48
N LYS A 336 -5.13 -18.42 13.75
CA LYS A 336 -6.20 -19.31 13.24
C LYS A 336 -5.95 -19.78 11.81
N ARG A 337 -4.85 -19.39 11.17
CA ARG A 337 -4.52 -19.67 9.75
C ARG A 337 -5.62 -19.20 8.79
N ILE A 338 -6.19 -18.03 9.06
CA ILE A 338 -7.21 -17.41 8.21
C ILE A 338 -6.55 -16.34 7.37
N GLY A 339 -6.45 -16.56 6.06
CA GLY A 339 -5.88 -15.61 5.11
C GLY A 339 -4.89 -16.23 4.14
N ILE A 340 -4.44 -15.43 3.18
CA ILE A 340 -3.33 -15.75 2.28
C ILE A 340 -2.09 -15.02 2.80
N PHE A 341 -1.02 -15.79 2.99
CA PHE A 341 0.26 -15.29 3.50
C PHE A 341 1.29 -15.20 2.38
N CYS A 342 2.01 -14.09 2.32
CA CYS A 342 2.88 -13.78 1.18
C CYS A 342 4.00 -14.81 0.95
N ASN A 343 4.45 -15.52 2.02
CA ASN A 343 5.46 -16.59 1.93
C ASN A 343 5.02 -17.81 1.10
N THR A 344 3.74 -17.96 0.80
CA THR A 344 3.20 -19.12 0.07
C THR A 344 3.01 -18.87 -1.41
N LEU A 345 3.00 -17.62 -1.85
CA LEU A 345 2.60 -17.23 -3.20
C LEU A 345 3.56 -17.77 -4.28
N GLU A 346 4.85 -17.50 -4.15
CA GLU A 346 5.86 -17.91 -5.15
C GLU A 346 5.99 -19.43 -5.22
N LYS A 347 6.05 -20.10 -4.06
CA LYS A 347 6.18 -21.55 -3.96
C LYS A 347 5.05 -22.33 -4.63
N ASN A 348 3.87 -21.69 -4.77
CA ASN A 348 2.68 -22.30 -5.35
C ASN A 348 2.32 -21.70 -6.72
N ASN A 349 3.26 -21.01 -7.37
CA ASN A 349 3.13 -20.46 -8.72
C ASN A 349 1.87 -19.61 -8.91
N VAL A 350 1.47 -18.82 -7.89
CA VAL A 350 0.36 -17.90 -8.02
C VAL A 350 0.73 -16.79 -9.01
N ASP A 351 -0.10 -16.55 -10.02
CA ASP A 351 0.10 -15.44 -10.95
C ASP A 351 -0.10 -14.11 -10.19
N ILE A 352 1.01 -13.44 -9.93
CA ILE A 352 1.04 -12.24 -9.08
C ILE A 352 0.27 -11.09 -9.74
N ASP A 353 0.34 -10.92 -11.06
CA ASP A 353 -0.40 -9.84 -11.72
C ASP A 353 -1.91 -10.13 -11.74
N ALA A 354 -2.32 -11.40 -11.85
CA ALA A 354 -3.72 -11.78 -11.68
C ALA A 354 -4.20 -11.52 -10.24
N LEU A 355 -3.38 -11.85 -9.24
CA LEU A 355 -3.68 -11.56 -7.84
C LEU A 355 -3.78 -10.05 -7.59
N ARG A 356 -2.83 -9.24 -8.08
CA ARG A 356 -2.83 -7.77 -7.97
C ARG A 356 -4.10 -7.18 -8.60
N ALA A 357 -4.44 -7.60 -9.82
CA ALA A 357 -5.64 -7.15 -10.53
C ALA A 357 -6.92 -7.45 -9.75
N TYR A 358 -7.05 -8.67 -9.19
CA TYR A 358 -8.19 -9.00 -8.35
C TYR A 358 -8.22 -8.16 -7.07
N LEU A 359 -7.11 -8.03 -6.35
CA LEU A 359 -7.03 -7.21 -5.14
C LEU A 359 -7.43 -5.76 -5.42
N VAL A 360 -6.95 -5.15 -6.50
CA VAL A 360 -7.33 -3.79 -6.91
C VAL A 360 -8.82 -3.70 -7.19
N SER A 361 -9.42 -4.71 -7.83
CA SER A 361 -10.86 -4.73 -8.14
C SER A 361 -11.75 -4.74 -6.90
N ILE A 362 -11.23 -5.20 -5.77
CA ILE A 362 -11.94 -5.31 -4.48
C ILE A 362 -11.38 -4.41 -3.39
N PHE A 363 -10.49 -3.44 -3.69
CA PHE A 363 -9.93 -2.55 -2.67
C PHE A 363 -11.01 -1.99 -1.74
N PRO A 364 -10.81 -2.01 -0.43
CA PRO A 364 -11.78 -1.54 0.56
C PRO A 364 -11.77 0.00 0.68
N GLU A 365 -12.02 0.69 -0.44
CA GLU A 365 -11.94 2.16 -0.53
C GLU A 365 -13.00 2.87 0.32
N ASN A 366 -14.24 2.41 0.26
CA ASN A 366 -15.37 3.08 0.91
C ASN A 366 -16.01 2.28 2.06
N LYS A 367 -15.81 0.96 2.08
CA LYS A 367 -16.28 0.02 3.10
C LYS A 367 -15.37 -1.19 3.14
N ASP A 368 -15.49 -2.00 4.18
CA ASP A 368 -14.82 -3.30 4.24
C ASP A 368 -15.18 -4.14 3.01
N SER A 369 -14.21 -4.87 2.48
CA SER A 369 -14.38 -5.80 1.36
C SER A 369 -13.93 -7.21 1.76
N ASP A 370 -14.15 -8.17 0.88
CA ASP A 370 -13.84 -9.57 1.16
C ASP A 370 -13.08 -10.20 0.00
N PHE A 371 -11.96 -10.85 0.31
CA PHE A 371 -11.28 -11.72 -0.62
C PHE A 371 -11.97 -13.08 -0.59
N THR A 372 -12.36 -13.58 -1.77
CA THR A 372 -12.84 -14.95 -1.90
C THR A 372 -12.10 -15.67 -3.03
N TYR A 373 -11.82 -16.95 -2.87
CA TYR A 373 -11.19 -17.75 -3.92
C TYR A 373 -12.07 -17.84 -5.18
N GLU A 374 -13.39 -17.92 -5.00
CA GLU A 374 -14.33 -17.90 -6.13
C GLU A 374 -14.29 -16.54 -6.86
N GLY A 375 -14.21 -15.44 -6.11
CA GLY A 375 -14.05 -14.10 -6.68
C GLY A 375 -12.73 -13.96 -7.46
N PHE A 376 -11.63 -14.51 -6.94
CA PHE A 376 -10.34 -14.53 -7.62
C PHE A 376 -10.40 -15.33 -8.93
N LYS A 377 -10.98 -16.53 -8.90
CA LYS A 377 -11.20 -17.35 -10.08
C LYS A 377 -12.07 -16.64 -11.12
N LEU A 378 -13.20 -16.07 -10.69
CA LEU A 378 -14.14 -15.40 -11.57
C LEU A 378 -13.49 -14.16 -12.24
N ASN A 379 -12.78 -13.31 -11.46
CA ASN A 379 -12.07 -12.15 -11.98
C ASN A 379 -11.00 -12.57 -13.00
N THR A 380 -10.17 -13.55 -12.66
CA THR A 380 -9.13 -14.04 -13.57
C THR A 380 -9.72 -14.57 -14.85
N ASN A 381 -10.74 -15.44 -14.78
CA ASN A 381 -11.29 -16.10 -15.95
C ASN A 381 -12.13 -15.16 -16.83
N ALA A 382 -12.94 -14.29 -16.24
CA ALA A 382 -13.84 -13.41 -17.00
C ALA A 382 -13.17 -12.12 -17.45
N GLU A 383 -12.47 -11.44 -16.54
CA GLU A 383 -11.89 -10.13 -16.85
C GLU A 383 -10.51 -10.25 -17.52
N LEU A 384 -9.59 -11.02 -16.94
CA LEU A 384 -8.23 -11.10 -17.45
C LEU A 384 -8.12 -12.03 -18.66
N VAL A 385 -8.61 -13.25 -18.58
CA VAL A 385 -8.56 -14.18 -19.71
C VAL A 385 -9.63 -13.84 -20.76
N GLY A 386 -10.88 -13.65 -20.34
CA GLY A 386 -12.03 -13.48 -21.24
C GLY A 386 -12.11 -12.14 -21.95
N LYS A 387 -11.61 -11.06 -21.36
CA LYS A 387 -11.64 -9.71 -21.95
C LYS A 387 -10.25 -9.23 -22.35
N TYR A 388 -9.39 -8.93 -21.35
CA TYR A 388 -8.08 -8.34 -21.58
C TYR A 388 -7.18 -9.25 -22.43
N GLY A 389 -6.91 -10.46 -21.99
CA GLY A 389 -6.08 -11.42 -22.71
C GLY A 389 -6.67 -11.86 -24.07
N ASN A 390 -8.01 -12.00 -24.13
CA ASN A 390 -8.69 -12.35 -25.38
C ASN A 390 -8.49 -11.28 -26.48
N PHE A 391 -8.57 -10.00 -26.11
CA PHE A 391 -8.35 -8.91 -27.07
C PHE A 391 -6.93 -8.95 -27.66
N PHE A 392 -5.91 -9.06 -26.78
CA PHE A 392 -4.51 -9.17 -27.23
C PHE A 392 -4.30 -10.41 -28.12
N ASN A 393 -4.75 -11.56 -27.66
CA ASN A 393 -4.56 -12.82 -28.38
C ASN A 393 -5.21 -12.78 -29.76
N ARG A 394 -6.43 -12.29 -29.90
CA ARG A 394 -7.13 -12.17 -31.19
C ARG A 394 -6.42 -11.20 -32.14
N THR A 395 -6.06 -10.01 -31.64
CA THR A 395 -5.38 -8.98 -32.45
C THR A 395 -4.04 -9.49 -32.96
N ILE A 396 -3.18 -9.97 -32.07
CA ILE A 396 -1.82 -10.39 -32.40
C ILE A 396 -1.81 -11.63 -33.29
N ASN A 397 -2.69 -12.62 -33.03
CA ASN A 397 -2.82 -13.80 -33.88
C ASN A 397 -3.24 -13.46 -35.32
N MET A 398 -4.24 -12.58 -35.49
CA MET A 398 -4.70 -12.21 -36.82
C MET A 398 -3.63 -11.48 -37.61
N ILE A 399 -2.89 -10.57 -36.99
CA ILE A 399 -1.79 -9.85 -37.65
C ILE A 399 -0.68 -10.83 -38.06
N ASN A 400 -0.26 -11.71 -37.15
CA ASN A 400 0.79 -12.68 -37.45
C ASN A 400 0.37 -13.68 -38.55
N LYS A 401 -0.81 -14.27 -38.44
CA LYS A 401 -1.30 -15.30 -39.33
C LYS A 401 -1.48 -14.79 -40.78
N ASN A 402 -1.96 -13.55 -40.95
CA ASN A 402 -2.38 -13.05 -42.24
C ASN A 402 -1.41 -12.03 -42.85
N PHE A 403 -0.56 -11.40 -42.01
CA PHE A 403 0.33 -10.31 -42.44
C PHE A 403 1.77 -10.48 -41.94
N ALA A 404 2.15 -11.68 -41.50
CA ALA A 404 3.51 -12.01 -41.02
C ALA A 404 4.04 -11.04 -39.94
N GLY A 405 3.15 -10.50 -39.14
CA GLY A 405 3.46 -9.59 -38.02
C GLY A 405 3.57 -8.10 -38.38
N GLU A 406 3.40 -7.73 -39.67
CA GLU A 406 3.55 -6.34 -40.15
C GLU A 406 2.37 -5.94 -41.03
N LEU A 407 1.69 -4.83 -40.69
CA LEU A 407 0.51 -4.37 -41.45
C LEU A 407 0.86 -3.49 -42.65
N GLY A 408 2.01 -2.83 -42.64
CA GLY A 408 2.48 -1.98 -43.72
C GLY A 408 1.71 -0.67 -43.93
N ILE A 409 0.90 -0.26 -42.96
CA ILE A 409 0.10 0.98 -42.96
C ILE A 409 0.32 1.80 -41.71
N ASP A 410 0.01 3.10 -41.78
CA ASP A 410 -0.05 4.00 -40.59
C ASP A 410 -1.37 4.80 -40.59
N PHE A 411 -1.54 5.66 -39.58
CA PHE A 411 -2.77 6.43 -39.39
C PHE A 411 -3.07 7.38 -40.58
N ASN A 412 -2.04 7.90 -41.27
CA ASN A 412 -2.21 8.79 -42.41
C ASN A 412 -2.84 8.08 -43.62
N ASP A 413 -2.64 6.78 -43.73
CA ASP A 413 -3.24 5.99 -44.84
C ASP A 413 -4.74 5.77 -44.62
N ILE A 414 -5.24 5.81 -43.35
CA ILE A 414 -6.60 5.41 -43.01
C ILE A 414 -7.49 6.55 -42.50
N LYS A 415 -6.92 7.66 -42.01
CA LYS A 415 -7.65 8.74 -41.32
C LYS A 415 -8.82 9.36 -42.13
N ASN A 416 -8.78 9.31 -43.47
CA ASN A 416 -9.82 9.84 -44.33
C ASN A 416 -10.88 8.79 -44.74
N ASP A 417 -10.70 7.52 -44.34
CA ASP A 417 -11.58 6.39 -44.66
C ASP A 417 -12.11 5.68 -43.40
N LEU A 418 -12.36 6.44 -42.34
CA LEU A 418 -12.91 5.92 -41.11
C LEU A 418 -14.44 5.88 -41.16
N ASP A 419 -15.02 4.70 -40.97
CA ASP A 419 -16.45 4.54 -40.76
C ASP A 419 -16.86 4.87 -39.29
N GLU A 420 -18.13 4.72 -38.95
CA GLU A 420 -18.63 5.04 -37.59
C GLU A 420 -17.98 4.15 -36.51
N ASN A 421 -17.78 2.85 -36.75
CA ASN A 421 -17.12 1.97 -35.81
C ASN A 421 -15.64 2.33 -35.61
N ASP A 422 -14.96 2.71 -36.72
CA ASP A 422 -13.56 3.16 -36.67
C ASP A 422 -13.43 4.44 -35.83
N LYS A 423 -14.35 5.40 -36.03
CA LYS A 423 -14.38 6.66 -35.23
C LYS A 423 -14.62 6.41 -33.76
N GLU A 424 -15.57 5.51 -33.40
CA GLU A 424 -15.78 5.09 -32.00
C GLU A 424 -14.50 4.50 -31.39
N MET A 425 -13.75 3.71 -32.17
CA MET A 425 -12.50 3.10 -31.73
C MET A 425 -11.39 4.13 -31.56
N VAL A 426 -11.25 5.07 -32.49
CA VAL A 426 -10.31 6.21 -32.42
C VAL A 426 -10.60 7.05 -31.16
N GLU A 427 -11.87 7.46 -30.97
CA GLU A 427 -12.29 8.22 -29.79
C GLU A 427 -11.99 7.47 -28.49
N ALA A 428 -12.20 6.15 -28.45
CA ALA A 428 -11.89 5.35 -27.27
C ALA A 428 -10.38 5.35 -26.96
N ILE A 429 -9.51 5.22 -27.98
CA ILE A 429 -8.05 5.29 -27.80
C ILE A 429 -7.63 6.67 -27.28
N GLU A 430 -8.21 7.74 -27.80
CA GLU A 430 -7.86 9.12 -27.44
C GLU A 430 -8.37 9.52 -26.05
N THR A 431 -9.49 8.97 -25.58
CA THR A 431 -10.17 9.46 -24.36
C THR A 431 -10.07 8.55 -23.15
N CYS A 432 -10.08 7.20 -23.34
CA CYS A 432 -10.06 6.27 -22.21
C CYS A 432 -8.81 6.41 -21.32
N PRO A 433 -7.57 6.59 -21.86
CA PRO A 433 -6.40 6.76 -21.02
C PRO A 433 -6.50 7.96 -20.07
N LYS A 434 -7.10 9.05 -20.53
CA LYS A 434 -7.36 10.23 -19.69
C LYS A 434 -8.33 9.92 -18.57
N ALA A 435 -9.47 9.29 -18.87
CA ALA A 435 -10.47 8.92 -17.86
C ALA A 435 -9.91 7.95 -16.83
N ILE A 436 -9.06 6.99 -17.23
CA ILE A 436 -8.37 6.06 -16.33
C ILE A 436 -7.38 6.83 -15.44
N GLY A 437 -6.61 7.76 -16.01
CA GLY A 437 -5.67 8.61 -15.28
C GLY A 437 -6.37 9.45 -14.21
N GLU A 438 -7.54 10.05 -14.52
CA GLU A 438 -8.34 10.80 -13.55
C GLU A 438 -8.78 9.93 -12.35
N CYS A 439 -9.05 8.64 -12.56
CA CYS A 439 -9.34 7.72 -11.47
C CYS A 439 -8.11 7.49 -10.58
N PHE A 440 -6.92 7.30 -11.16
CA PHE A 440 -5.68 7.16 -10.39
C PHE A 440 -5.34 8.43 -9.60
N GLU A 441 -5.48 9.61 -10.20
CA GLU A 441 -5.28 10.91 -9.53
C GLU A 441 -6.17 11.07 -8.29
N LYS A 442 -7.40 10.59 -8.35
CA LYS A 442 -8.37 10.61 -7.25
C LYS A 442 -8.22 9.47 -6.27
N THR A 443 -7.22 8.60 -6.45
CA THR A 443 -7.05 7.36 -5.66
C THR A 443 -8.28 6.41 -5.71
N GLU A 444 -9.02 6.44 -6.81
CA GLU A 444 -10.20 5.60 -7.10
C GLU A 444 -9.77 4.36 -7.92
N PHE A 445 -8.97 3.49 -7.33
CA PHE A 445 -8.30 2.38 -8.03
C PHE A 445 -9.26 1.33 -8.58
N ARG A 446 -10.38 1.06 -7.86
CA ARG A 446 -11.43 0.16 -8.36
C ARG A 446 -12.07 0.70 -9.63
N ALA A 447 -12.30 2.01 -9.68
CA ALA A 447 -12.84 2.67 -10.87
C ALA A 447 -11.82 2.59 -12.02
N ALA A 448 -10.54 2.86 -11.76
CA ALA A 448 -9.47 2.72 -12.76
C ALA A 448 -9.43 1.31 -13.35
N TYR A 449 -9.43 0.26 -12.51
CA TYR A 449 -9.47 -1.13 -12.97
C TYR A 449 -10.70 -1.41 -13.86
N LYS A 450 -11.87 -0.98 -13.43
CA LYS A 450 -13.12 -1.16 -14.20
C LYS A 450 -13.06 -0.47 -15.56
N GLU A 451 -12.50 0.74 -15.63
CA GLU A 451 -12.34 1.47 -16.89
C GLU A 451 -11.32 0.80 -17.82
N ILE A 452 -10.22 0.23 -17.29
CA ILE A 452 -9.28 -0.59 -18.07
C ILE A 452 -10.00 -1.80 -18.69
N MET A 453 -10.80 -2.53 -17.91
CA MET A 453 -11.55 -3.70 -18.41
C MET A 453 -12.66 -3.28 -19.39
N ARG A 454 -13.30 -2.12 -19.20
CA ARG A 454 -14.24 -1.53 -20.16
C ARG A 454 -13.53 -1.20 -21.48
N PHE A 455 -12.35 -0.60 -21.42
CA PHE A 455 -11.55 -0.27 -22.59
C PHE A 455 -11.19 -1.54 -23.38
N ALA A 456 -10.74 -2.61 -22.72
CA ALA A 456 -10.51 -3.90 -23.38
C ALA A 456 -11.79 -4.49 -24.01
N SER A 457 -12.96 -4.28 -23.37
CA SER A 457 -14.25 -4.73 -23.92
C SER A 457 -14.66 -3.96 -25.18
N ILE A 458 -14.35 -2.66 -25.28
CA ILE A 458 -14.58 -1.87 -26.51
C ILE A 458 -13.81 -2.50 -27.67
N GLY A 459 -12.53 -2.86 -27.47
CA GLY A 459 -11.72 -3.53 -28.49
C GLY A 459 -12.29 -4.87 -28.95
N ASN A 460 -12.74 -5.71 -28.00
CA ASN A 460 -13.41 -6.96 -28.37
C ASN A 460 -14.70 -6.74 -29.16
N THR A 461 -15.51 -5.76 -28.76
CA THR A 461 -16.75 -5.39 -29.47
C THR A 461 -16.46 -4.86 -30.88
N TYR A 462 -15.42 -4.05 -31.05
CA TYR A 462 -14.97 -3.55 -32.33
C TYR A 462 -14.55 -4.69 -33.25
N LEU A 463 -13.76 -5.65 -32.76
CA LEU A 463 -13.41 -6.86 -33.51
C LEU A 463 -14.64 -7.69 -33.96
N GLU A 464 -15.66 -7.80 -33.08
CA GLU A 464 -16.90 -8.51 -33.44
C GLU A 464 -17.71 -7.76 -34.52
N LYS A 465 -17.90 -6.44 -34.34
CA LYS A 465 -18.66 -5.61 -35.30
C LYS A 465 -18.01 -5.57 -36.69
N THR A 466 -16.69 -5.44 -36.76
CA THR A 466 -15.94 -5.27 -37.99
C THR A 466 -15.53 -6.60 -38.67
N ALA A 467 -15.52 -7.69 -37.90
CA ALA A 467 -15.23 -9.06 -38.32
C ALA A 467 -14.04 -9.18 -39.31
N PRO A 468 -12.82 -8.74 -38.94
CA PRO A 468 -11.67 -8.71 -39.85
C PRO A 468 -11.32 -10.06 -40.45
N TRP A 469 -11.63 -11.18 -39.79
CA TRP A 469 -11.52 -12.54 -40.36
C TRP A 469 -12.42 -12.75 -41.59
N THR A 470 -13.59 -12.12 -41.63
CA THR A 470 -14.51 -12.17 -42.75
C THR A 470 -14.01 -11.27 -43.91
N LEU A 471 -13.50 -10.08 -43.59
CA LEU A 471 -12.88 -9.18 -44.56
C LEU A 471 -11.71 -9.86 -45.28
N ILE A 472 -10.82 -10.51 -44.53
CA ILE A 472 -9.69 -11.27 -45.09
C ILE A 472 -10.17 -12.39 -46.01
N LYS A 473 -11.18 -13.16 -45.57
CA LYS A 473 -11.76 -14.25 -46.38
C LYS A 473 -12.37 -13.77 -47.68
N ASN A 474 -12.98 -12.58 -47.69
CA ASN A 474 -13.61 -11.96 -48.85
C ASN A 474 -12.62 -11.22 -49.77
N GLY A 475 -11.35 -11.08 -49.38
CA GLY A 475 -10.34 -10.33 -50.13
C GLY A 475 -10.30 -8.82 -49.83
N ASP A 476 -11.07 -8.33 -48.88
CA ASP A 476 -11.11 -6.92 -48.46
C ASP A 476 -9.90 -6.58 -47.55
N ILE A 477 -8.70 -6.80 -48.06
CA ILE A 477 -7.44 -6.80 -47.29
C ILE A 477 -7.15 -5.45 -46.68
N GLU A 478 -7.33 -4.35 -47.40
CA GLU A 478 -7.02 -3.00 -46.88
C GLU A 478 -7.96 -2.60 -45.70
N LYS A 479 -9.24 -3.00 -45.80
CA LYS A 479 -10.17 -2.80 -44.66
C LYS A 479 -9.77 -3.63 -43.46
N ALA A 480 -9.35 -4.89 -43.68
CA ALA A 480 -8.89 -5.74 -42.59
C ALA A 480 -7.62 -5.18 -41.91
N LYS A 481 -6.67 -4.66 -42.68
CA LYS A 481 -5.47 -3.99 -42.17
C LYS A 481 -5.84 -2.75 -41.33
N LYS A 482 -6.78 -1.91 -41.79
CA LYS A 482 -7.28 -0.74 -41.08
C LYS A 482 -7.82 -1.13 -39.70
N VAL A 483 -8.72 -2.10 -39.63
CA VAL A 483 -9.29 -2.62 -38.39
C VAL A 483 -8.19 -3.11 -37.43
N LEU A 484 -7.26 -3.94 -37.93
CA LEU A 484 -6.19 -4.51 -37.12
C LEU A 484 -5.16 -3.47 -36.71
N TYR A 485 -4.95 -2.41 -37.49
CA TYR A 485 -4.09 -1.29 -37.13
C TYR A 485 -4.66 -0.51 -35.93
N LEU A 486 -5.95 -0.21 -35.91
CA LEU A 486 -6.62 0.42 -34.77
C LEU A 486 -6.58 -0.49 -33.56
N CYS A 487 -6.82 -1.81 -33.70
CA CYS A 487 -6.68 -2.78 -32.62
C CYS A 487 -5.25 -2.85 -32.07
N LEU A 488 -4.23 -2.75 -32.94
CA LEU A 488 -2.83 -2.76 -32.50
C LEU A 488 -2.46 -1.51 -31.68
N ASN A 489 -2.94 -0.33 -32.09
CA ASN A 489 -2.76 0.90 -31.31
C ASN A 489 -3.50 0.84 -29.96
N MET A 490 -4.72 0.28 -29.93
CA MET A 490 -5.42 0.04 -28.67
C MET A 490 -4.68 -0.96 -27.78
N ALA A 491 -4.05 -2.00 -28.34
CA ALA A 491 -3.23 -2.93 -27.58
C ALA A 491 -2.02 -2.23 -26.95
N LYS A 492 -1.34 -1.31 -27.69
CA LYS A 492 -0.31 -0.42 -27.15
C LYS A 492 -0.85 0.39 -25.96
N SER A 493 -1.99 1.03 -26.14
CA SER A 493 -2.64 1.85 -25.11
C SER A 493 -3.00 1.03 -23.88
N LEU A 494 -3.62 -0.14 -24.02
CA LEU A 494 -3.98 -1.05 -22.93
C LEU A 494 -2.77 -1.55 -22.15
N ALA A 495 -1.64 -1.82 -22.81
CA ALA A 495 -0.40 -2.21 -22.13
C ALA A 495 0.10 -1.08 -21.22
N ILE A 496 0.00 0.18 -21.65
CA ILE A 496 0.42 1.34 -20.86
C ILE A 496 -0.52 1.55 -19.66
N VAL A 497 -1.83 1.66 -19.91
CA VAL A 497 -2.78 2.03 -18.85
C VAL A 497 -2.97 0.95 -17.79
N ALA A 498 -2.68 -0.31 -18.11
CA ALA A 498 -2.74 -1.42 -17.17
C ALA A 498 -1.43 -1.63 -16.38
N SER A 499 -0.32 -1.01 -16.79
CA SER A 499 1.01 -1.21 -16.19
C SER A 499 1.09 -0.88 -14.69
N PRO A 500 0.35 0.08 -14.12
CA PRO A 500 0.36 0.30 -12.69
C PRO A 500 -0.18 -0.89 -11.88
N ILE A 501 -1.14 -1.62 -12.44
CA ILE A 501 -1.81 -2.74 -11.77
C ILE A 501 -1.09 -4.06 -12.07
N MET A 502 -0.73 -4.32 -13.32
CA MET A 502 -0.17 -5.59 -13.82
C MET A 502 1.22 -5.39 -14.45
N PRO A 503 2.24 -5.00 -13.67
CA PRO A 503 3.52 -4.54 -14.20
C PRO A 503 4.30 -5.61 -14.97
N ASN A 504 4.23 -6.88 -14.55
CA ASN A 504 4.97 -7.96 -15.20
C ASN A 504 4.33 -8.36 -16.53
N LYS A 505 3.01 -8.55 -16.54
CA LYS A 505 2.28 -8.94 -17.76
C LYS A 505 2.30 -7.85 -18.82
N THR A 506 2.17 -6.59 -18.41
CA THR A 506 2.24 -5.49 -19.37
C THR A 506 3.63 -5.32 -19.95
N LYS A 507 4.69 -5.56 -19.18
CA LYS A 507 6.06 -5.60 -19.68
C LYS A 507 6.29 -6.77 -20.66
N GLU A 508 5.77 -7.96 -20.35
CA GLU A 508 5.78 -9.13 -21.24
C GLU A 508 5.06 -8.82 -22.56
N ILE A 509 3.85 -8.25 -22.52
CA ILE A 509 3.10 -7.80 -23.69
C ILE A 509 3.93 -6.83 -24.53
N TRP A 510 4.47 -5.80 -23.89
CA TRP A 510 5.18 -4.71 -24.54
C TRP A 510 6.40 -5.17 -25.32
N SER A 511 7.29 -5.91 -24.66
CA SER A 511 8.56 -6.33 -25.26
C SER A 511 8.46 -7.62 -26.08
N GLU A 512 7.72 -8.63 -25.59
CA GLU A 512 7.74 -9.96 -26.19
C GLU A 512 6.68 -10.17 -27.26
N GLN A 513 5.57 -9.45 -27.21
CA GLN A 513 4.47 -9.62 -28.18
C GLN A 513 4.32 -8.41 -29.10
N LEU A 514 4.22 -7.20 -28.54
CA LEU A 514 4.12 -5.97 -29.32
C LEU A 514 5.46 -5.49 -29.90
N ASN A 515 6.59 -6.02 -29.40
CA ASN A 515 7.94 -5.73 -29.87
C ASN A 515 8.33 -4.24 -29.78
N PHE A 516 7.89 -3.57 -28.73
CA PHE A 516 8.35 -2.21 -28.40
C PHE A 516 9.61 -2.26 -27.54
N ALA A 517 10.48 -1.26 -27.71
CA ALA A 517 11.63 -1.04 -26.84
C ALA A 517 11.21 -0.44 -25.49
N GLY A 518 12.02 -0.62 -24.45
CA GLY A 518 11.76 -0.07 -23.11
C GLY A 518 10.63 -0.79 -22.37
N SER A 519 9.85 -0.03 -21.64
CA SER A 519 8.75 -0.52 -20.81
C SER A 519 7.48 0.30 -21.03
N PRO A 520 6.28 -0.29 -20.93
CA PRO A 520 5.03 0.48 -20.97
C PRO A 520 4.94 1.48 -19.81
N ALA A 521 5.67 1.24 -18.73
CA ALA A 521 5.74 2.10 -17.55
C ALA A 521 6.86 3.16 -17.60
N ASP A 522 7.55 3.33 -18.74
CA ASP A 522 8.57 4.37 -18.88
C ASP A 522 7.94 5.77 -18.73
N ALA A 523 8.73 6.72 -18.21
CA ALA A 523 8.26 8.07 -17.95
C ALA A 523 7.72 8.75 -19.22
N ASN A 524 6.58 9.42 -19.08
CA ASN A 524 5.77 10.07 -20.12
C ASN A 524 5.01 9.12 -21.06
N ASN A 525 5.06 7.80 -20.89
CA ASN A 525 4.29 6.88 -21.71
C ASN A 525 2.78 7.02 -21.50
N TRP A 526 2.32 7.64 -20.40
CA TRP A 526 0.88 7.87 -20.22
C TRP A 526 0.26 8.70 -21.33
N GLU A 527 0.96 9.74 -21.81
CA GLU A 527 0.49 10.53 -22.96
C GLU A 527 0.51 9.73 -24.27
N GLU A 528 1.44 8.79 -24.43
CA GLU A 528 1.53 7.92 -25.62
C GLU A 528 0.35 6.94 -25.71
N ALA A 529 -0.31 6.64 -24.59
CA ALA A 529 -1.47 5.76 -24.58
C ALA A 529 -2.66 6.31 -25.39
N SER A 530 -2.75 7.63 -25.56
CA SER A 530 -3.81 8.29 -26.33
C SER A 530 -3.45 8.50 -27.81
N LYS A 531 -2.28 8.03 -28.29
CA LYS A 531 -1.81 8.28 -29.64
C LYS A 531 -1.99 7.07 -30.55
N ILE A 532 -2.37 7.33 -31.80
CA ILE A 532 -2.48 6.34 -32.88
C ILE A 532 -1.32 6.60 -33.85
N ASP A 533 -0.12 6.09 -33.51
CA ASP A 533 1.14 6.49 -34.15
C ASP A 533 2.09 5.33 -34.44
N ILE A 534 1.60 4.08 -34.38
CA ILE A 534 2.41 2.91 -34.75
C ILE A 534 2.83 3.03 -36.22
N LYS A 535 4.14 2.87 -36.47
CA LYS A 535 4.76 3.08 -37.79
C LYS A 535 4.46 1.93 -38.75
N LYS A 536 4.43 2.20 -40.06
CA LYS A 536 4.23 1.21 -41.13
C LYS A 536 5.14 -0.02 -41.02
N SER A 537 6.41 0.22 -40.68
CA SER A 537 7.44 -0.82 -40.59
C SER A 537 7.46 -1.54 -39.24
N HIS A 538 6.49 -1.28 -38.33
CA HIS A 538 6.45 -1.92 -37.04
C HIS A 538 6.02 -3.38 -37.17
N LYS A 539 6.85 -4.28 -36.66
CA LYS A 539 6.62 -5.73 -36.73
C LYS A 539 6.45 -6.29 -35.31
N ILE A 540 5.33 -6.94 -35.10
CA ILE A 540 5.02 -7.62 -33.83
C ILE A 540 5.54 -9.05 -33.81
N ASN A 541 5.71 -9.61 -32.63
CA ASN A 541 6.13 -10.99 -32.40
C ASN A 541 4.92 -11.96 -32.32
N LEU A 542 5.20 -13.25 -32.15
CA LEU A 542 4.17 -14.28 -32.00
C LEU A 542 3.42 -14.10 -30.66
N PRO A 543 2.12 -14.39 -30.64
CA PRO A 543 1.33 -14.29 -29.43
C PRO A 543 1.69 -15.37 -28.42
N LYS A 544 1.59 -15.01 -27.13
CA LYS A 544 1.65 -15.94 -25.99
C LYS A 544 0.40 -15.77 -25.13
N PRO A 545 -0.15 -16.83 -24.54
CA PRO A 545 -1.20 -16.69 -23.54
C PRO A 545 -0.72 -15.83 -22.36
N LEU A 546 -1.49 -14.80 -22.01
CA LEU A 546 -1.11 -13.86 -20.94
C LEU A 546 -1.44 -14.40 -19.56
N PHE A 547 -2.62 -14.99 -19.41
CA PHE A 547 -3.12 -15.54 -18.18
C PHE A 547 -3.63 -16.96 -18.38
N ALA A 548 -3.39 -17.83 -17.42
CA ALA A 548 -4.00 -19.15 -17.36
C ALA A 548 -5.40 -19.08 -16.74
N ARG A 549 -6.32 -19.92 -17.20
CA ARG A 549 -7.60 -20.10 -16.51
C ARG A 549 -7.37 -20.80 -15.18
N LEU A 550 -8.07 -20.32 -14.16
CA LEU A 550 -8.14 -20.99 -12.87
C LEU A 550 -9.34 -21.96 -12.91
N ASP A 551 -9.08 -23.23 -12.74
CA ASP A 551 -10.11 -24.28 -12.59
C ASP A 551 -10.39 -24.59 -11.10
N ASP A 552 -11.33 -25.48 -10.86
CA ASP A 552 -11.70 -25.85 -9.49
C ASP A 552 -10.57 -26.58 -8.76
N GLU A 553 -9.78 -27.38 -9.46
CA GLU A 553 -8.65 -28.12 -8.90
C GLU A 553 -7.55 -27.17 -8.40
N THR A 554 -7.20 -26.16 -9.21
CA THR A 554 -6.27 -25.10 -8.82
C THR A 554 -6.77 -24.34 -7.59
N ILE A 555 -8.05 -24.01 -7.54
CA ILE A 555 -8.63 -23.28 -6.40
C ILE A 555 -8.61 -24.13 -5.13
N GLU A 556 -8.98 -25.41 -5.19
CA GLU A 556 -8.89 -26.31 -4.02
C GLU A 556 -7.44 -26.44 -3.53
N HIS A 557 -6.49 -26.59 -4.44
CA HIS A 557 -5.07 -26.57 -4.09
C HIS A 557 -4.67 -25.26 -3.38
N TYR A 558 -5.08 -24.10 -3.88
CA TYR A 558 -4.78 -22.79 -3.25
C TYR A 558 -5.38 -22.68 -1.84
N LYS A 559 -6.59 -23.19 -1.61
CA LYS A 559 -7.19 -23.22 -0.27
C LYS A 559 -6.36 -24.01 0.74
N GLU A 560 -5.74 -25.10 0.32
CA GLU A 560 -4.90 -25.93 1.17
C GLU A 560 -3.56 -25.29 1.50
N VAL A 561 -2.89 -24.68 0.51
CA VAL A 561 -1.48 -24.29 0.63
C VAL A 561 -1.25 -22.82 0.97
N LEU A 562 -2.18 -21.90 0.63
CA LEU A 562 -1.95 -20.47 0.78
C LEU A 562 -2.22 -19.93 2.19
N SER A 563 -2.91 -20.70 3.04
CA SER A 563 -3.24 -20.31 4.42
C SER A 563 -2.22 -20.78 5.47
N VAL A 564 -0.97 -21.00 5.06
CA VAL A 564 0.13 -21.41 5.95
C VAL A 564 0.94 -20.15 6.34
N PRO A 565 0.83 -19.66 7.60
CA PRO A 565 1.58 -18.52 8.05
C PRO A 565 3.06 -18.86 8.16
N PHE A 566 3.90 -17.83 8.00
CA PHE A 566 5.34 -17.95 8.21
C PHE A 566 5.67 -18.31 9.67
N ASP A 567 6.55 -19.28 9.87
CA ASP A 567 7.12 -19.63 11.18
C ASP A 567 8.64 -19.40 11.17
N ILE A 568 9.08 -18.40 11.93
CA ILE A 568 10.50 -18.05 12.04
C ILE A 568 11.33 -19.20 12.62
N LYS A 569 10.76 -20.02 13.49
CA LYS A 569 11.49 -21.15 14.10
C LYS A 569 11.75 -22.29 13.11
N GLU A 570 10.89 -22.42 12.10
CA GLU A 570 11.14 -23.36 10.99
C GLU A 570 12.18 -22.83 10.01
N GLU A 571 12.17 -21.53 9.74
CA GLU A 571 13.11 -20.88 8.81
C GLU A 571 14.54 -20.78 9.38
N LEU A 572 14.70 -20.77 10.70
CA LEU A 572 16.00 -20.72 11.37
C LEU A 572 16.64 -22.12 11.57
N LYS A 573 15.94 -23.21 11.24
CA LYS A 573 16.48 -24.57 11.25
C LYS A 573 17.23 -24.88 9.96
#